data_fb8bd7caf4742f21a4e1ab895185e89b
#
_entry.id   fb8bd7caf4742f21a4e1ab895185e89b
#
_cell.length_a   1.000
_cell.length_b   1.000
_cell.length_c   1.000
_cell.angle_alpha   90.00
_cell.angle_beta   90.00
_cell.angle_gamma   90.00
#
_symmetry.space_group_name_H-M   'P 1'
#
loop_
_entity.id
_entity.type
_entity.pdbx_description
1 polymer ?
#
loop_
_entity_poly.entity_id
_entity_poly.type
_entity_poly.pdbx_seq_one_letter_code
_entity_poly.pdbx_strand_id
1 'polypeptide(L)'
;MADFISTVRFLVKEGCVDEFIRMHNSPDGINQKGIGIKQYMTQTGDRTFTWIGLFESEEQIAGLRPHLVGELDKIRDLLDEISSEVGLTDPASGPVIWTN
;
A
#
# COMPACT_ATOMS: atom_id res chain seq x y z
N MET A 1 14.72 13.56 -2.87
CA MET A 1 14.23 13.50 -1.47
C MET A 1 12.72 13.44 -1.49
N ALA A 2 12.13 12.60 -0.66
CA ALA A 2 10.67 12.50 -0.62
C ALA A 2 10.09 13.67 0.15
N ASP A 3 9.15 14.39 -0.48
CA ASP A 3 8.46 15.52 0.13
C ASP A 3 7.00 15.22 0.45
N PHE A 4 6.51 14.07 0.00
CA PHE A 4 5.11 13.68 0.17
C PHE A 4 5.05 12.18 0.46
N ILE A 5 4.25 11.80 1.45
CA ILE A 5 4.13 10.39 1.85
C ILE A 5 2.68 9.96 1.73
N SER A 6 2.48 8.77 1.17
CA SER A 6 1.18 8.10 1.15
C SER A 6 1.27 6.79 1.94
N THR A 7 0.24 6.52 2.72
CA THR A 7 0.13 5.26 3.45
C THR A 7 -1.21 4.61 3.13
N VAL A 8 -1.24 3.28 3.17
CA VAL A 8 -2.50 2.53 3.03
C VAL A 8 -2.48 1.39 4.04
N ARG A 9 -3.49 1.36 4.91
CA ARG A 9 -3.65 0.25 5.86
C ARG A 9 -4.54 -0.82 5.27
N PHE A 10 -4.21 -2.06 5.60
CA PHE A 10 -4.95 -3.25 5.16
C PHE A 10 -5.25 -4.16 6.34
N LEU A 11 -6.41 -4.80 6.30
CA LEU A 11 -6.72 -5.93 7.17
C LEU A 11 -6.85 -7.15 6.28
N VAL A 12 -5.94 -8.11 6.46
CA VAL A 12 -5.91 -9.32 5.64
C VAL A 12 -6.86 -10.37 6.26
N LYS A 13 -7.58 -11.10 5.43
CA LYS A 13 -8.47 -12.16 5.85
C LYS A 13 -7.71 -13.22 6.64
N GLU A 14 -8.37 -13.80 7.64
CA GLU A 14 -7.82 -14.92 8.37
C GLU A 14 -7.49 -16.06 7.41
N GLY A 15 -6.28 -16.60 7.54
CA GLY A 15 -5.81 -17.67 6.65
C GLY A 15 -5.19 -17.18 5.36
N CYS A 16 -5.19 -15.86 5.08
CA CYS A 16 -4.65 -15.30 3.84
C CYS A 16 -3.35 -14.52 4.04
N VAL A 17 -2.83 -14.46 5.26
CA VAL A 17 -1.63 -13.65 5.57
C VAL A 17 -0.41 -14.14 4.78
N ASP A 18 -0.18 -15.46 4.74
CA ASP A 18 0.98 -16.00 4.03
C ASP A 18 0.91 -15.69 2.54
N GLU A 19 -0.28 -15.81 1.94
CA GLU A 19 -0.48 -15.49 0.53
C GLU A 19 -0.28 -14.00 0.27
N PHE A 20 -0.77 -13.14 1.16
CA PHE A 20 -0.58 -11.69 1.05
C PHE A 20 0.92 -11.34 1.03
N ILE A 21 1.69 -11.92 1.96
CA ILE A 21 3.13 -11.69 2.03
C ILE A 21 3.81 -12.24 0.77
N ARG A 22 3.43 -13.44 0.34
CA ARG A 22 4.00 -14.07 -0.85
C ARG A 22 3.81 -13.18 -2.08
N MET A 23 2.64 -12.61 -2.26
CA MET A 23 2.34 -11.79 -3.43
C MET A 23 3.19 -10.53 -3.50
N HIS A 24 3.64 -10.02 -2.36
CA HIS A 24 4.51 -8.85 -2.33
C HIS A 24 5.98 -9.20 -2.57
N ASN A 25 6.35 -10.47 -2.41
CA ASN A 25 7.73 -10.92 -2.56
C ASN A 25 7.95 -11.77 -3.81
N SER A 26 6.90 -11.98 -4.60
CA SER A 26 6.96 -12.80 -5.82
C SER A 26 6.94 -11.93 -7.06
N PRO A 27 7.77 -12.25 -8.08
CA PRO A 27 7.71 -11.52 -9.35
C PRO A 27 6.38 -11.70 -10.09
N ASP A 28 5.64 -12.77 -9.77
CA ASP A 28 4.33 -13.03 -10.39
C ASP A 28 3.18 -12.34 -9.65
N GLY A 29 3.45 -11.76 -8.49
CA GLY A 29 2.45 -11.07 -7.69
C GLY A 29 2.38 -9.60 -7.99
N ILE A 30 2.36 -8.79 -6.93
CA ILE A 30 2.35 -7.34 -7.07
C ILE A 30 3.73 -6.88 -7.54
N ASN A 31 3.77 -6.25 -8.70
CA ASN A 31 5.01 -5.76 -9.27
C ASN A 31 4.96 -4.25 -9.40
N GLN A 32 5.61 -3.56 -8.50
CA GLN A 32 5.70 -2.11 -8.49
C GLN A 32 7.11 -1.62 -8.81
N LYS A 33 7.95 -2.50 -9.35
CA LYS A 33 9.28 -2.09 -9.78
C LYS A 33 9.17 -1.14 -10.97
N GLY A 34 10.04 -0.15 -11.00
CA GLY A 34 10.09 0.78 -12.12
C GLY A 34 9.13 1.94 -12.04
N ILE A 35 8.32 2.05 -11.00
CA ILE A 35 7.45 3.23 -10.84
C ILE A 35 8.19 4.44 -10.26
N GLY A 36 9.47 4.28 -9.92
CA GLY A 36 10.33 5.41 -9.56
C GLY A 36 10.21 5.91 -8.14
N ILE A 37 9.57 5.15 -7.26
CA ILE A 37 9.42 5.54 -5.85
C ILE A 37 9.98 4.46 -4.93
N LYS A 38 10.34 4.87 -3.73
CA LYS A 38 10.63 3.93 -2.65
C LYS A 38 9.32 3.57 -1.96
N GLN A 39 9.16 2.30 -1.63
CA GLN A 39 7.95 1.84 -0.98
C GLN A 39 8.27 0.69 -0.03
N TYR A 40 7.45 0.56 0.99
CA TYR A 40 7.61 -0.44 2.02
C TYR A 40 6.25 -1.02 2.37
N MET A 41 6.23 -2.29 2.78
CA MET A 41 5.07 -2.90 3.41
C MET A 41 5.51 -3.37 4.79
N THR A 42 4.82 -2.93 5.83
CA THR A 42 5.13 -3.33 7.20
C THR A 42 3.94 -4.09 7.79
N GLN A 43 4.25 -5.12 8.57
CA GLN A 43 3.22 -5.87 9.30
C GLN A 43 3.10 -5.26 10.70
N THR A 44 1.93 -4.72 11.01
CA THR A 44 1.69 -4.02 12.26
C THR A 44 0.88 -4.82 13.27
N GLY A 45 0.39 -6.00 12.88
CA GLY A 45 -0.34 -6.91 13.74
C GLY A 45 -0.46 -8.27 13.05
N ASP A 46 -1.21 -9.20 13.63
CA ASP A 46 -1.34 -10.55 13.08
C ASP A 46 -1.90 -10.54 11.66
N ARG A 47 -2.85 -9.65 11.39
CA ARG A 47 -3.50 -9.54 10.08
C ARG A 47 -3.50 -8.11 9.55
N THR A 48 -2.80 -7.19 10.19
CA THR A 48 -2.78 -5.79 9.78
C THR A 48 -1.45 -5.42 9.16
N PHE A 49 -1.53 -4.67 8.07
CA PHE A 49 -0.37 -4.25 7.29
C PHE A 49 -0.52 -2.78 6.91
N THR A 50 0.61 -2.11 6.75
CA THR A 50 0.65 -0.74 6.27
C THR A 50 1.64 -0.63 5.13
N TRP A 51 1.16 -0.16 3.97
CA TRP A 51 2.01 0.19 2.85
C TRP A 51 2.40 1.66 2.98
N ILE A 52 3.67 1.95 2.67
CA ILE A 52 4.21 3.30 2.73
C ILE A 52 4.89 3.59 1.40
N GLY A 53 4.46 4.65 0.73
CA GLY A 53 5.09 5.12 -0.50
C GLY A 53 5.68 6.52 -0.30
N LEU A 54 6.91 6.71 -0.76
CA LEU A 54 7.62 7.97 -0.68
C LEU A 54 7.60 8.65 -2.05
N PHE A 55 6.99 9.82 -2.12
CA PHE A 55 6.79 10.54 -3.38
C PHE A 55 7.47 11.91 -3.31
N GLU A 56 7.76 12.47 -4.47
CA GLU A 56 8.33 13.82 -4.55
C GLU A 56 7.25 14.87 -4.45
N SER A 57 6.04 14.58 -4.90
CA SER A 57 4.93 15.53 -4.92
C SER A 57 3.59 14.81 -4.95
N GLU A 58 2.53 15.56 -4.65
CA GLU A 58 1.16 15.07 -4.80
C GLU A 58 0.85 14.73 -6.26
N GLU A 59 1.41 15.49 -7.19
CA GLU A 59 1.21 15.26 -8.61
C GLU A 59 1.77 13.90 -9.04
N GLN A 60 2.91 13.49 -8.48
CA GLN A 60 3.48 12.18 -8.77
C GLN A 60 2.54 11.06 -8.31
N ILE A 61 1.93 11.20 -7.13
CA ILE A 61 0.93 10.23 -6.66
C ILE A 61 -0.24 10.15 -7.62
N ALA A 62 -0.78 11.30 -8.04
CA ALA A 62 -1.91 11.33 -8.95
C ALA A 62 -1.60 10.62 -10.27
N GLY A 63 -0.38 10.80 -10.78
CA GLY A 63 0.06 10.15 -12.01
C GLY A 63 0.22 8.64 -11.89
N LEU A 64 0.57 8.15 -10.71
CA LEU A 64 0.76 6.72 -10.46
C LEU A 64 -0.50 6.00 -9.94
N ARG A 65 -1.53 6.75 -9.58
CA ARG A 65 -2.73 6.17 -8.96
C ARG A 65 -3.38 5.06 -9.78
N PRO A 66 -3.56 5.18 -11.11
CA PRO A 66 -4.14 4.09 -11.89
C PRO A 66 -3.33 2.80 -11.79
N HIS A 67 -1.99 2.90 -11.78
CA HIS A 67 -1.12 1.74 -11.63
C HIS A 67 -1.28 1.13 -10.23
N LEU A 68 -1.30 1.97 -9.19
CA LEU A 68 -1.42 1.51 -7.81
C LEU A 68 -2.77 0.82 -7.57
N VAL A 69 -3.85 1.36 -8.14
CA VAL A 69 -5.19 0.75 -8.05
C VAL A 69 -5.20 -0.60 -8.77
N GLY A 70 -4.57 -0.70 -9.93
CA GLY A 70 -4.47 -1.96 -10.67
C GLY A 70 -3.74 -3.03 -9.87
N GLU A 71 -2.67 -2.67 -9.18
CA GLU A 71 -1.94 -3.62 -8.32
C GLU A 71 -2.76 -4.02 -7.10
N LEU A 72 -3.53 -3.08 -6.52
CA LEU A 72 -4.41 -3.37 -5.41
C LEU A 72 -5.47 -4.39 -5.79
N ASP A 73 -5.99 -4.33 -7.01
CA ASP A 73 -7.01 -5.28 -7.47
C ASP A 73 -6.54 -6.73 -7.41
N LYS A 74 -5.23 -6.97 -7.49
CA LYS A 74 -4.67 -8.32 -7.42
C LYS A 74 -4.78 -8.95 -6.03
N ILE A 75 -4.87 -8.13 -4.99
CA ILE A 75 -4.91 -8.60 -3.61
C ILE A 75 -6.26 -8.34 -2.93
N ARG A 76 -7.19 -7.74 -3.63
CA ARG A 76 -8.47 -7.33 -3.04
C ARG A 76 -9.22 -8.50 -2.40
N ASP A 77 -9.16 -9.67 -2.99
CA ASP A 77 -9.82 -10.87 -2.47
C ASP A 77 -9.20 -11.40 -1.17
N LEU A 78 -8.00 -10.96 -0.83
CA LEU A 78 -7.31 -11.37 0.40
C LEU A 78 -7.63 -10.46 1.58
N LEU A 79 -8.38 -9.37 1.35
CA LEU A 79 -8.61 -8.33 2.34
C LEU A 79 -10.00 -8.44 2.97
N ASP A 80 -10.04 -8.14 4.27
CA ASP A 80 -11.28 -7.94 5.01
C ASP A 80 -11.58 -6.45 5.09
N GLU A 81 -12.85 -6.13 5.30
CA GLU A 81 -13.28 -4.76 5.55
C GLU A 81 -12.75 -4.30 6.92
N ILE A 82 -12.03 -3.19 6.93
CA ILE A 82 -11.50 -2.61 8.18
C ILE A 82 -12.68 -2.11 9.03
N SER A 83 -13.62 -1.41 8.39
CA SER A 83 -14.86 -0.98 9.01
C SER A 83 -15.83 -0.64 7.88
N SER A 84 -17.12 -0.52 8.21
CA SER A 84 -18.13 -0.15 7.21
C SER A 84 -17.89 1.26 6.63
N GLU A 85 -17.22 2.13 7.39
CA GLU A 85 -16.93 3.49 6.96
C GLU A 85 -15.66 3.56 6.11
N VAL A 86 -14.64 2.77 6.45
CA VAL A 86 -13.34 2.80 5.80
C VAL A 86 -13.27 1.89 4.58
N GLY A 87 -13.94 0.72 4.63
CA GLY A 87 -13.90 -0.26 3.55
C GLY A 87 -12.68 -1.17 3.65
N LEU A 88 -12.20 -1.64 2.50
CA LEU A 88 -11.09 -2.62 2.43
C LEU A 88 -9.72 -1.99 2.61
N THR A 89 -9.59 -0.69 2.40
CA THR A 89 -8.31 0.02 2.53
C THR A 89 -8.51 1.33 3.26
N ASP A 90 -7.49 1.76 3.98
CA ASP A 90 -7.51 3.03 4.68
C ASP A 90 -6.33 3.89 4.20
N PRO A 91 -6.51 4.62 3.10
CA PRO A 91 -5.44 5.47 2.56
C PRO A 91 -5.35 6.80 3.30
N ALA A 92 -4.12 7.29 3.44
CA ALA A 92 -3.86 8.63 3.96
C ALA A 92 -2.58 9.14 3.35
N SER A 93 -2.57 10.40 2.95
CA SER A 93 -1.37 11.00 2.37
C SER A 93 -1.25 12.45 2.79
N GLY A 94 -0.04 12.97 2.76
CA GLY A 94 0.22 14.34 3.12
C GLY A 94 1.66 14.75 2.91
N PRO A 95 1.93 16.06 2.96
CA PRO A 95 3.30 16.56 2.84
C PRO A 95 4.13 16.20 4.05
N VAL A 96 5.43 16.03 3.83
CA VAL A 96 6.38 15.83 4.92
C VAL A 96 6.59 17.17 5.61
N ILE A 97 6.29 17.22 6.90
CA ILE A 97 6.39 18.46 7.68
C ILE A 97 7.61 18.47 8.61
N TRP A 98 8.29 17.33 8.73
CA TRP A 98 9.46 17.22 9.59
C TRP A 98 10.35 16.08 9.11
N THR A 99 11.65 16.32 9.10
CA THR A 99 12.69 15.29 8.93
C THR A 99 13.82 15.59 9.89
N ASN A 100 14.62 14.59 10.19
CA ASN A 100 15.81 14.82 11.01
C ASN A 100 17.09 14.83 10.18
#